data_008bd78e529d7b32d9d01c208f90f8a6
#
_entry.id   008bd78e529d7b32d9d01c208f90f8a6
#
_cell.length_a   1.000
_cell.length_b   1.000
_cell.length_c   1.000
_cell.angle_alpha   90.00
_cell.angle_beta   90.00
_cell.angle_gamma   90.00
#
_symmetry.space_group_name_H-M   'P 1'
#
loop_
_entity.id
_entity.type
_entity.pdbx_description
1 polymer ?
#
loop_
_entity_poly.entity_id
_entity_poly.type
_entity_poly.pdbx_seq_one_letter_code
_entity_poly.pdbx_strand_id
1 'polypeptide(L)'
;MPRTVKDILQHTDELARRFEEYEPNPDDERDPEAFIALRRAVESRAQAERGVIEAVAKARASGLSWRTIGSLIGTSGEAARQRYGRTAA
;
A
#
# COMPACT_ATOMS: atom_id res chain seq x y z
N MET A 1 -0.03 -2.75 -15.16
CA MET A 1 -0.20 -4.09 -14.56
C MET A 1 -0.59 -3.96 -13.10
N PRO A 2 -1.52 -4.81 -12.62
CA PRO A 2 -1.85 -4.80 -11.20
C PRO A 2 -0.63 -5.23 -10.37
N ARG A 3 -0.37 -4.54 -9.28
CA ARG A 3 0.71 -4.90 -8.37
C ARG A 3 0.32 -6.12 -7.54
N THR A 4 1.25 -7.05 -7.38
CA THR A 4 1.06 -8.16 -6.44
C THR A 4 1.26 -7.67 -5.01
N VAL A 5 0.87 -8.47 -4.02
CA VAL A 5 1.12 -8.16 -2.61
C VAL A 5 2.63 -8.01 -2.37
N LYS A 6 3.44 -8.89 -2.96
CA LYS A 6 4.89 -8.82 -2.85
C LYS A 6 5.42 -7.47 -3.34
N ASP A 7 4.92 -7.01 -4.51
CA ASP A 7 5.35 -5.73 -5.08
C ASP A 7 4.93 -4.55 -4.18
N ILE A 8 3.71 -4.60 -3.63
CA ILE A 8 3.22 -3.56 -2.72
C ILE A 8 4.09 -3.48 -1.47
N LEU A 9 4.40 -4.64 -0.85
CA LEU A 9 5.21 -4.69 0.36
C LEU A 9 6.64 -4.24 0.10
N GLN A 10 7.24 -4.66 -1.03
CA GLN A 10 8.58 -4.21 -1.41
C GLN A 10 8.64 -2.70 -1.62
N HIS A 11 7.63 -2.15 -2.30
CA HIS A 11 7.55 -0.70 -2.54
C HIS A 11 7.42 0.06 -1.23
N THR A 12 6.60 -0.44 -0.30
CA THR A 12 6.40 0.16 1.01
C THR A 12 7.69 0.16 1.82
N ASP A 13 8.40 -0.97 1.84
CA ASP A 13 9.66 -1.09 2.57
C ASP A 13 10.75 -0.22 1.96
N GLU A 14 10.79 -0.13 0.63
CA GLU A 14 11.72 0.73 -0.07
C GLU A 14 11.49 2.21 0.25
N LEU A 15 10.23 2.64 0.30
CA LEU A 15 9.88 4.01 0.67
C LEU A 15 10.31 4.33 2.10
N ALA A 16 10.05 3.41 3.05
CA ALA A 16 10.47 3.57 4.44
C ALA A 16 11.99 3.73 4.54
N ARG A 17 12.73 2.88 3.83
CA ARG A 17 14.19 2.96 3.80
C ARG A 17 14.69 4.28 3.22
N ARG A 18 14.08 4.76 2.15
CA ARG A 18 14.43 6.04 1.54
C ARG A 18 14.26 7.20 2.52
N PHE A 19 13.20 7.17 3.32
CA PHE A 19 12.99 8.20 4.34
C PHE A 19 14.02 8.11 5.46
N GLU A 20 14.41 6.91 5.87
CA GLU A 20 15.44 6.72 6.90
C GLU A 20 16.82 7.17 6.43
N GLU A 21 17.13 6.94 5.15
CA GLU A 21 18.42 7.27 4.55
C GLU A 21 18.48 8.68 3.96
N TYR A 22 17.36 9.38 3.94
CA TYR A 22 17.28 10.69 3.33
C TYR A 22 18.14 11.70 4.08
N GLU A 23 19.06 12.32 3.33
CA GLU A 23 19.88 13.44 3.84
C GLU A 23 19.26 14.75 3.36
N PRO A 24 18.91 15.65 4.28
CA PRO A 24 18.32 16.93 3.89
C PRO A 24 19.25 17.72 2.98
N ASN A 25 18.71 18.21 1.87
CA ASN A 25 19.39 19.13 0.97
C ASN A 25 18.81 20.53 1.22
N PRO A 26 19.65 21.55 1.55
CA PRO A 26 19.15 22.88 1.81
C PRO A 26 18.28 23.47 0.70
N ASP A 27 18.52 23.10 -0.56
CA ASP A 27 17.71 23.57 -1.69
C ASP A 27 16.31 22.95 -1.71
N ASP A 28 16.15 21.78 -1.10
CA ASP A 28 14.87 21.08 -1.03
C ASP A 28 14.04 21.50 0.18
N GLU A 29 14.63 22.24 1.11
CA GLU A 29 14.00 22.61 2.37
C GLU A 29 13.42 24.02 2.39
N ARG A 30 13.06 24.56 1.23
CA ARG A 30 12.45 25.89 1.14
C ARG A 30 11.13 25.99 1.90
N ASP A 31 10.41 24.86 2.01
CA ASP A 31 9.16 24.75 2.75
C ASP A 31 9.17 23.49 3.58
N PRO A 32 9.70 23.53 4.83
CA PRO A 32 9.75 22.36 5.70
C PRO A 32 8.39 21.78 6.01
N GLU A 33 7.35 22.61 6.10
CA GLU A 33 5.99 22.13 6.39
C GLU A 33 5.43 21.31 5.22
N ALA A 34 5.65 21.76 3.99
CA ALA A 34 5.22 21.01 2.81
C ALA A 34 5.96 19.68 2.69
N PHE A 35 7.26 19.69 2.96
CA PHE A 35 8.06 18.45 2.97
C PHE A 35 7.54 17.44 4.00
N ILE A 36 7.31 17.91 5.23
CA ILE A 36 6.79 17.05 6.30
C ILE A 36 5.40 16.53 5.95
N ALA A 37 4.53 17.40 5.42
CA ALA A 37 3.18 17.00 5.03
C ALA A 37 3.20 15.91 3.95
N LEU A 38 4.05 16.07 2.94
CA LEU A 38 4.18 15.06 1.89
C LEU A 38 4.71 13.74 2.43
N ARG A 39 5.74 13.79 3.26
CA ARG A 39 6.31 12.60 3.89
C ARG A 39 5.26 11.85 4.71
N ARG A 40 4.49 12.55 5.53
CA ARG A 40 3.43 11.95 6.34
C ARG A 40 2.33 11.32 5.47
N ALA A 41 1.95 11.99 4.38
CA ALA A 41 0.96 11.47 3.48
C ALA A 41 1.41 10.17 2.80
N VAL A 42 2.66 10.10 2.38
CA VAL A 42 3.24 8.90 1.77
C VAL A 42 3.32 7.76 2.78
N GLU A 43 3.72 8.04 4.02
CA GLU A 43 3.75 7.04 5.09
C GLU A 43 2.35 6.53 5.41
N SER A 44 1.35 7.42 5.46
CA SER A 44 -0.05 7.03 5.69
C SER A 44 -0.58 6.14 4.56
N ARG A 45 -0.24 6.46 3.32
CA ARG A 45 -0.61 5.63 2.18
C ARG A 45 -0.02 4.23 2.30
N ALA A 46 1.25 4.13 2.68
CA ALA A 46 1.92 2.85 2.85
C ALA A 46 1.24 2.00 3.95
N GLN A 47 0.90 2.63 5.07
CA GLN A 47 0.18 1.96 6.15
C GLN A 47 -1.21 1.52 5.70
N ALA A 48 -1.91 2.34 4.94
CA ALA A 48 -3.23 2.00 4.40
C ALA A 48 -3.15 0.79 3.45
N GLU A 49 -2.13 0.74 2.60
CA GLU A 49 -1.93 -0.42 1.71
C GLU A 49 -1.72 -1.72 2.50
N ARG A 50 -0.92 -1.68 3.56
CA ARG A 50 -0.74 -2.83 4.46
C ARG A 50 -2.05 -3.22 5.13
N GLY A 51 -2.82 -2.23 5.57
CA GLY A 51 -4.14 -2.46 6.16
C GLY A 51 -5.11 -3.13 5.20
N VAL A 52 -5.10 -2.75 3.93
CA VAL A 52 -5.91 -3.40 2.91
C VAL A 52 -5.50 -4.86 2.72
N ILE A 53 -4.21 -5.15 2.66
CA ILE A 53 -3.70 -6.53 2.53
C ILE A 53 -4.22 -7.39 3.69
N GLU A 54 -4.11 -6.91 4.92
CA GLU A 54 -4.58 -7.63 6.10
C GLU A 54 -6.10 -7.81 6.10
N ALA A 55 -6.84 -6.76 5.71
CA ALA A 55 -8.29 -6.82 5.66
C ALA A 55 -8.79 -7.78 4.59
N VAL A 56 -8.13 -7.85 3.44
CA VAL A 56 -8.46 -8.82 2.39
C VAL A 56 -8.25 -10.25 2.89
N ALA A 57 -7.16 -10.51 3.60
CA ALA A 57 -6.90 -11.83 4.17
C ALA A 57 -8.00 -12.23 5.15
N LYS A 58 -8.41 -11.31 6.03
CA LYS A 58 -9.53 -11.56 6.96
C LYS A 58 -10.85 -11.79 6.23
N ALA A 59 -11.13 -11.00 5.20
CA ALA A 59 -12.35 -11.14 4.40
C ALA A 59 -12.39 -12.50 3.72
N ARG A 60 -11.28 -12.95 3.14
CA ARG A 60 -11.22 -14.28 2.52
C ARG A 60 -11.39 -15.39 3.55
N ALA A 61 -10.76 -15.25 4.71
CA ALA A 61 -10.90 -16.23 5.78
C ALA A 61 -12.36 -16.33 6.27
N SER A 62 -13.13 -15.25 6.23
CA SER A 62 -14.53 -15.24 6.61
C SER A 62 -15.48 -15.65 5.49
N GLY A 63 -14.97 -15.95 4.30
CA GLY A 63 -15.76 -16.47 3.19
C GLY A 63 -16.23 -15.44 2.17
N LEU A 64 -15.77 -14.20 2.23
CA LEU A 64 -16.12 -13.22 1.19
C LEU A 64 -15.53 -13.66 -0.16
N SER A 65 -16.33 -13.50 -1.21
CA SER A 65 -15.87 -13.79 -2.57
C SER A 65 -14.92 -12.72 -3.07
N TRP A 66 -14.08 -13.09 -4.02
CA TRP A 66 -13.22 -12.13 -4.71
C TRP A 66 -14.02 -11.05 -5.42
N ARG A 67 -15.21 -11.40 -5.91
CA ARG A 67 -16.11 -10.42 -6.55
C ARG A 67 -16.51 -9.33 -5.56
N THR A 68 -16.90 -9.70 -4.35
CA THR A 68 -17.27 -8.76 -3.29
C THR A 68 -16.07 -7.93 -2.89
N ILE A 69 -14.93 -8.55 -2.68
CA ILE A 69 -13.68 -7.86 -2.30
C ILE A 69 -13.28 -6.86 -3.40
N GLY A 70 -13.29 -7.30 -4.66
CA GLY A 70 -12.97 -6.42 -5.78
C GLY A 70 -13.90 -5.23 -5.85
N SER A 71 -15.19 -5.44 -5.63
CA SER A 71 -16.19 -4.36 -5.61
C SER A 71 -15.86 -3.31 -4.55
N LEU A 72 -15.44 -3.74 -3.37
CA LEU A 72 -15.08 -2.82 -2.28
C LEU A 72 -13.79 -2.05 -2.56
N ILE A 73 -12.83 -2.70 -3.21
CA ILE A 73 -11.55 -2.08 -3.54
C ILE A 73 -11.65 -1.16 -4.77
N GLY A 74 -12.65 -1.39 -5.62
CA GLY A 74 -12.83 -0.64 -6.86
C GLY A 74 -12.24 -1.33 -8.08
N THR A 75 -12.18 -2.66 -8.07
CA THR A 75 -11.65 -3.45 -9.17
C THR A 75 -12.50 -4.70 -9.41
N SER A 76 -12.19 -5.47 -10.45
CA SER A 76 -12.84 -6.75 -10.68
C SER A 76 -12.39 -7.78 -9.63
N GLY A 77 -13.21 -8.83 -9.42
CA GLY A 77 -12.82 -9.92 -8.54
C GLY A 77 -11.57 -10.63 -9.01
N GLU A 78 -11.40 -10.79 -10.32
CA GLU A 78 -10.20 -11.42 -10.89
C GLU A 78 -8.95 -10.59 -10.63
N ALA A 79 -9.03 -9.26 -10.78
CA ALA A 79 -7.91 -8.37 -10.48
C ALA A 79 -7.56 -8.42 -9.00
N ALA A 80 -8.56 -8.44 -8.12
CA ALA A 80 -8.34 -8.56 -6.68
C ALA A 80 -7.66 -9.90 -6.34
N ARG A 81 -8.13 -11.00 -6.95
CA ARG A 81 -7.53 -12.32 -6.75
C ARG A 81 -6.07 -12.35 -7.19
N GLN A 82 -5.77 -11.76 -8.35
CA GLN A 82 -4.39 -11.70 -8.86
C GLN A 82 -3.49 -10.89 -7.94
N ARG A 83 -4.00 -9.80 -7.40
CA ARG A 83 -3.20 -8.91 -6.54
C ARG A 83 -2.98 -9.48 -5.15
N TYR A 84 -4.01 -10.07 -4.54
CA TYR A 84 -3.99 -10.46 -3.13
C TYR A 84 -4.08 -11.97 -2.89
N GLY A 85 -4.35 -12.77 -3.90
CA GLY A 85 -4.70 -14.18 -3.75
C GLY A 85 -3.64 -15.05 -3.08
N ARG A 86 -2.37 -14.79 -3.34
CA ARG A 86 -1.28 -15.59 -2.76
C ARG A 86 -1.13 -15.38 -1.26
N THR A 87 -1.51 -14.22 -0.77
CA THR A 87 -1.39 -13.89 0.65
C THR A 87 -2.66 -14.25 1.42
N ALA A 88 -3.81 -14.20 0.74
CA ALA A 88 -5.13 -14.41 1.34
C ALA A 88 -5.67 -15.82 1.14
N ALA A 89 -4.88 -16.72 0.59
CA ALA A 89 -5.29 -18.10 0.34
C ALA A 89 -5.41 -18.94 1.66
#